data_4288747339b15df61853a6f78098051a
#
_entry.id   4288747339b15df61853a6f78098051a
#
_cell.length_a   1.000
_cell.length_b   1.000
_cell.length_c   1.000
_cell.angle_alpha   90.00
_cell.angle_beta   90.00
_cell.angle_gamma   90.00
#
_symmetry.space_group_name_H-M   'P 1'
#
loop_
_entity.id
_entity.type
_entity.pdbx_description
1 polymer ?
#
loop_
_entity_poly.entity_id
_entity_poly.type
_entity_poly.pdbx_seq_one_letter_code
_entity_poly.pdbx_strand_id
1 'polypeptide(L)'
;AARGRHPHATIALFDFSGYGSHNCERIPAKGDRTTITDWYWEAGHFKRELGSALLESVLSPDKLVKPGDYQAIAPPNKFGFQLEQSTITANSRRISQERAHCEQDYPELFDDTASMVTGFRRLQGEKKMP
;
A
#
# COMPACT_ATOMS: atom_id res chain seq x y z
N ALA A 1 -4.91 25.09 4.93
CA ALA A 1 -4.97 25.47 6.35
C ALA A 1 -3.60 25.43 7.06
N ALA A 2 -2.71 24.47 6.75
CA ALA A 2 -1.38 24.37 7.38
C ALA A 2 -0.41 25.48 6.92
N ARG A 3 -0.43 25.87 5.64
CA ARG A 3 0.43 26.94 5.10
C ARG A 3 0.20 28.32 5.72
N GLY A 4 -1.01 28.61 6.23
CA GLY A 4 -1.31 29.90 6.87
C GLY A 4 -0.58 30.12 8.21
N ARG A 5 -0.19 29.03 8.88
CA ARG A 5 0.54 29.08 10.16
C ARG A 5 2.07 29.05 10.01
N HIS A 6 2.58 28.56 8.88
CA HIS A 6 3.99 28.40 8.61
C HIS A 6 4.31 28.81 7.17
N PRO A 7 4.31 30.12 6.85
CA PRO A 7 4.43 30.62 5.48
C PRO A 7 5.76 30.26 4.79
N HIS A 8 6.79 29.93 5.57
CA HIS A 8 8.11 29.55 5.06
C HIS A 8 8.36 28.03 5.05
N ALA A 9 7.37 27.24 5.50
CA ALA A 9 7.52 25.79 5.51
C ALA A 9 7.22 25.20 4.13
N THR A 10 8.11 24.37 3.63
CA THR A 10 7.85 23.48 2.49
C THR A 10 7.19 22.21 3.01
N ILE A 11 5.99 21.94 2.53
CA ILE A 11 5.23 20.72 2.89
C ILE A 11 5.24 19.81 1.67
N ALA A 12 5.80 18.63 1.80
CA ALA A 12 5.68 17.53 0.84
C ALA A 12 4.75 16.45 1.40
N LEU A 13 3.94 15.86 0.54
CA LEU A 13 3.05 14.76 0.87
C LEU A 13 3.49 13.53 0.08
N PHE A 14 3.61 12.41 0.77
CA PHE A 14 4.02 11.14 0.17
C PHE A 14 2.94 10.09 0.41
N ASP A 15 2.71 9.26 -0.60
CA ASP A 15 1.82 8.10 -0.55
C ASP A 15 2.66 6.82 -0.65
N PHE A 16 2.64 6.02 0.40
CA PHE A 16 3.27 4.71 0.48
C PHE A 16 2.25 3.57 0.39
N SER A 17 1.00 3.89 0.10
CA SER A 17 -0.04 2.89 -0.14
C SER A 17 0.09 2.27 -1.54
N GLY A 18 -0.65 1.19 -1.75
CA GLY A 18 -0.68 0.47 -3.02
C GLY A 18 -0.38 -1.01 -2.82
N TYR A 19 -0.03 -1.68 -3.91
CA TYR A 19 0.21 -3.12 -3.97
C TYR A 19 1.55 -3.42 -4.68
N GLY A 20 2.53 -2.52 -4.54
CA GLY A 20 3.88 -2.72 -5.05
C GLY A 20 4.66 -3.77 -4.25
N SER A 21 5.92 -3.99 -4.64
CA SER A 21 6.80 -5.03 -4.08
C SER A 21 6.96 -5.01 -2.55
N HIS A 22 6.69 -3.87 -1.90
CA HIS A 22 6.76 -3.74 -0.45
C HIS A 22 5.41 -4.01 0.25
N ASN A 23 4.30 -3.89 -0.46
CA ASN A 23 2.97 -3.99 0.12
C ASN A 23 2.18 -5.22 -0.39
N CYS A 24 2.61 -5.83 -1.49
CA CYS A 24 2.08 -7.08 -2.02
C CYS A 24 3.00 -8.22 -1.57
N GLU A 25 2.82 -8.66 -0.35
CA GLU A 25 3.60 -9.73 0.26
C GLU A 25 2.66 -10.86 0.70
N ARG A 26 3.06 -12.10 0.44
CA ARG A 26 2.29 -13.28 0.86
C ARG A 26 2.21 -13.34 2.38
N ILE A 27 0.99 -13.32 2.90
CA ILE A 27 0.74 -13.48 4.33
C ILE A 27 0.77 -14.98 4.67
N PRO A 28 1.55 -15.41 5.68
CA PRO A 28 1.57 -16.80 6.12
C PRO A 28 0.19 -17.27 6.56
N ALA A 29 -0.15 -18.52 6.24
CA ALA A 29 -1.39 -19.13 6.69
C ALA A 29 -1.46 -19.15 8.23
N LYS A 30 -2.69 -19.11 8.78
CA LYS A 30 -2.88 -19.19 10.23
C LYS A 30 -2.23 -20.44 10.82
N GLY A 31 -1.30 -20.24 11.73
CA GLY A 31 -0.53 -21.33 12.37
C GLY A 31 0.80 -21.65 11.71
N ASP A 32 1.10 -21.09 10.56
CA ASP A 32 2.42 -21.14 9.95
C ASP A 32 3.39 -20.26 10.79
N ARG A 33 4.41 -20.89 11.33
CA ARG A 33 5.47 -20.24 12.13
C ARG A 33 6.84 -20.29 11.45
N THR A 34 6.88 -20.79 10.24
CA THR A 34 8.12 -21.06 9.50
C THR A 34 8.31 -20.11 8.32
N THR A 35 7.23 -19.65 7.72
CA THR A 35 7.30 -18.68 6.62
C THR A 35 7.75 -17.33 7.14
N ILE A 36 8.83 -16.82 6.57
CA ILE A 36 9.38 -15.51 6.88
C ILE A 36 8.86 -14.53 5.85
N THR A 37 8.20 -13.48 6.33
CA THR A 37 7.81 -12.33 5.51
C THR A 37 8.98 -11.35 5.41
N ASP A 38 9.05 -10.54 4.36
CA ASP A 38 10.14 -9.58 4.19
C ASP A 38 9.85 -8.25 4.89
N TRP A 39 8.63 -7.75 4.77
CA TRP A 39 8.27 -6.39 5.13
C TRP A 39 7.39 -6.25 6.37
N TYR A 40 6.55 -7.24 6.66
CA TYR A 40 5.60 -7.19 7.76
C TYR A 40 5.78 -8.34 8.75
N TRP A 41 5.49 -8.09 10.02
CA TRP A 41 5.29 -9.14 11.01
C TRP A 41 3.89 -9.73 10.91
N GLU A 42 2.91 -8.85 10.65
CA GLU A 42 1.51 -9.14 10.44
C GLU A 42 0.83 -7.88 9.88
N ALA A 43 -0.45 -7.93 9.54
CA ALA A 43 -1.15 -6.87 8.83
C ALA A 43 -1.07 -5.45 9.45
N GLY A 44 -0.82 -5.34 10.74
CA GLY A 44 -0.76 -4.07 11.46
C GLY A 44 0.65 -3.60 11.82
N HIS A 45 1.67 -4.46 11.70
CA HIS A 45 3.02 -4.15 12.16
C HIS A 45 4.07 -4.47 11.10
N PHE A 46 4.72 -3.43 10.60
CA PHE A 46 5.82 -3.58 9.65
C PHE A 46 7.17 -3.76 10.36
N LYS A 47 8.10 -4.38 9.66
CA LYS A 47 9.46 -4.59 10.10
C LYS A 47 10.31 -3.33 9.93
N ARG A 48 11.46 -3.31 10.60
CA ARG A 48 12.44 -2.23 10.50
C ARG A 48 12.86 -1.96 9.05
N GLU A 49 12.96 -3.00 8.24
CA GLU A 49 13.37 -2.97 6.83
C GLU A 49 12.42 -2.09 6.01
N LEU A 50 11.09 -2.23 6.19
CA LEU A 50 10.11 -1.37 5.54
C LEU A 50 10.20 0.07 6.05
N GLY A 51 10.40 0.26 7.35
CA GLY A 51 10.61 1.59 7.92
C GLY A 51 11.85 2.28 7.35
N SER A 52 12.93 1.54 7.15
CA SER A 52 14.15 2.06 6.52
C SER A 52 13.90 2.44 5.05
N ALA A 53 13.25 1.60 4.28
CA ALA A 53 12.91 1.88 2.88
C ALA A 53 12.01 3.13 2.74
N LEU A 54 11.06 3.32 3.66
CA LEU A 54 10.21 4.50 3.73
C LEU A 54 11.04 5.77 3.99
N LEU A 55 11.91 5.75 4.98
CA LEU A 55 12.77 6.89 5.30
C LEU A 55 13.75 7.21 4.17
N GLU A 56 14.36 6.20 3.56
CA GLU A 56 15.22 6.38 2.40
C GLU A 56 14.48 7.06 1.24
N SER A 57 13.24 6.65 0.97
CA SER A 57 12.43 7.25 -0.10
C SER A 57 12.10 8.71 0.16
N VAL A 58 11.81 9.08 1.41
CA VAL A 58 11.54 10.49 1.79
C VAL A 58 12.80 11.34 1.68
N LEU A 59 13.97 10.81 2.07
CA LEU A 59 15.23 11.53 2.09
C LEU A 59 15.94 11.54 0.73
N SER A 60 15.59 10.61 -0.16
CA SER A 60 16.22 10.43 -1.48
C SER A 60 15.15 10.36 -2.57
N PRO A 61 14.79 11.50 -3.20
CA PRO A 61 13.68 11.56 -4.17
C PRO A 61 13.84 10.66 -5.41
N ASP A 62 15.04 10.20 -5.71
CA ASP A 62 15.33 9.20 -6.75
C ASP A 62 14.82 7.81 -6.40
N LYS A 63 14.59 7.53 -5.12
CA LYS A 63 13.96 6.31 -4.60
C LYS A 63 12.44 6.30 -4.71
N LEU A 64 11.83 7.43 -5.00
CA LEU A 64 10.39 7.50 -5.22
C LEU A 64 10.01 7.00 -6.62
N VAL A 65 8.84 6.40 -6.71
CA VAL A 65 8.22 6.05 -7.98
C VAL A 65 7.76 7.33 -8.69
N LYS A 66 8.08 7.47 -9.96
CA LYS A 66 7.65 8.61 -10.78
C LYS A 66 6.59 8.17 -11.79
N PRO A 67 5.76 9.10 -12.30
CA PRO A 67 4.71 8.76 -13.28
C PRO A 67 5.21 8.02 -14.52
N GLY A 68 6.48 8.23 -14.92
CA GLY A 68 7.09 7.57 -16.08
C GLY A 68 7.80 6.24 -15.78
N ASP A 69 7.99 5.90 -14.53
CA ASP A 69 8.67 4.64 -14.14
C ASP A 69 7.77 3.40 -14.31
N TYR A 70 6.48 3.63 -14.60
CA TYR A 70 5.44 2.64 -14.48
C TYR A 70 5.22 1.87 -15.78
N GLN A 71 5.72 0.63 -15.86
CA GLN A 71 5.40 -0.29 -16.96
C GLN A 71 4.48 -1.47 -16.54
N ALA A 72 4.50 -1.90 -15.29
CA ALA A 72 3.58 -2.89 -14.72
C ALA A 72 3.70 -2.97 -13.18
N ILE A 73 4.91 -3.03 -12.65
CA ILE A 73 5.20 -3.02 -11.21
C ILE A 73 6.31 -1.99 -10.98
N ALA A 74 6.20 -1.21 -9.90
CA ALA A 74 7.27 -0.29 -9.53
C ALA A 74 8.59 -1.05 -9.37
N PRO A 75 9.72 -0.51 -9.84
CA PRO A 75 11.02 -1.15 -9.64
C PRO A 75 11.24 -1.49 -8.15
N PRO A 76 11.82 -2.65 -7.83
CA PRO A 76 11.95 -3.12 -6.43
C PRO A 76 12.81 -2.20 -5.55
N ASN A 77 13.59 -1.31 -6.15
CA ASN A 77 14.41 -0.31 -5.46
C ASN A 77 13.70 1.04 -5.29
N LYS A 78 12.42 1.15 -5.66
CA LYS A 78 11.61 2.37 -5.51
C LYS A 78 10.40 2.11 -4.65
N PHE A 79 10.12 3.04 -3.72
CA PHE A 79 9.01 2.94 -2.80
C PHE A 79 8.41 4.31 -2.52
N GLY A 80 7.08 4.38 -2.53
CA GLY A 80 6.33 5.61 -2.29
C GLY A 80 6.23 6.52 -3.52
N PHE A 81 5.35 7.47 -3.45
CA PHE A 81 5.00 8.39 -4.53
C PHE A 81 4.76 9.79 -3.94
N GLN A 82 5.44 10.81 -4.47
CA GLN A 82 5.17 12.19 -4.06
C GLN A 82 3.86 12.68 -4.66
N LEU A 83 2.93 13.08 -3.79
CA LEU A 83 1.62 13.59 -4.19
C LEU A 83 1.67 15.10 -4.45
N GLU A 84 1.30 15.45 -5.66
CA GLU A 84 1.04 16.81 -6.10
C GLU A 84 -0.30 16.84 -6.84
N GLN A 85 -0.91 18.02 -6.98
CA GLN A 85 -2.18 18.16 -7.71
C GLN A 85 -2.11 17.54 -9.12
N SER A 86 -0.96 17.69 -9.79
CA SER A 86 -0.71 17.16 -11.14
C SER A 86 -0.51 15.64 -11.19
N THR A 87 -0.17 15.00 -10.07
CA THR A 87 0.22 13.58 -10.02
C THR A 87 -0.82 12.64 -9.40
N ILE A 88 -1.89 13.17 -8.79
CA ILE A 88 -2.94 12.38 -8.12
C ILE A 88 -3.53 11.31 -9.04
N THR A 89 -3.91 11.68 -10.28
CA THR A 89 -4.50 10.73 -11.24
C THR A 89 -3.51 9.64 -11.63
N ALA A 90 -2.24 9.99 -11.82
CA ALA A 90 -1.19 9.01 -12.13
C ALA A 90 -0.98 8.04 -10.98
N ASN A 91 -0.99 8.52 -9.73
CA ASN A 91 -0.88 7.67 -8.54
C ASN A 91 -2.08 6.73 -8.39
N SER A 92 -3.31 7.19 -8.59
CA SER A 92 -4.51 6.34 -8.55
C SER A 92 -4.46 5.23 -9.60
N ARG A 93 -4.00 5.54 -10.81
CA ARG A 93 -3.80 4.55 -11.88
C ARG A 93 -2.74 3.53 -11.51
N ARG A 94 -1.62 3.97 -10.94
CA ARG A 94 -0.56 3.10 -10.42
C ARG A 94 -1.14 2.09 -9.42
N ILE A 95 -1.83 2.55 -8.38
CA ILE A 95 -2.42 1.69 -7.35
C ILE A 95 -3.36 0.65 -7.97
N SER A 96 -4.18 1.04 -8.95
CA SER A 96 -5.10 0.11 -9.62
C SER A 96 -4.36 -0.97 -10.43
N GLN A 97 -3.27 -0.61 -11.08
CA GLN A 97 -2.44 -1.54 -11.84
C GLN A 97 -1.68 -2.49 -10.92
N GLU A 98 -1.05 -1.97 -9.86
CA GLU A 98 -0.38 -2.79 -8.83
C GLU A 98 -1.35 -3.78 -8.19
N ARG A 99 -2.58 -3.34 -7.87
CA ARG A 99 -3.60 -4.22 -7.33
C ARG A 99 -3.91 -5.39 -8.27
N ALA A 100 -4.12 -5.11 -9.55
CA ALA A 100 -4.42 -6.15 -10.52
C ALA A 100 -3.29 -7.19 -10.63
N HIS A 101 -2.03 -6.76 -10.54
CA HIS A 101 -0.89 -7.67 -10.51
C HIS A 101 -0.82 -8.47 -9.20
N CYS A 102 -0.96 -7.82 -8.07
CA CYS A 102 -0.93 -8.48 -6.77
C CYS A 102 -2.04 -9.54 -6.65
N GLU A 103 -3.25 -9.23 -7.16
CA GLU A 103 -4.38 -10.16 -7.19
C GLU A 103 -4.13 -11.35 -8.13
N GLN A 104 -3.37 -11.14 -9.21
CA GLN A 104 -2.97 -12.20 -10.12
C GLN A 104 -1.89 -13.11 -9.51
N ASP A 105 -0.91 -12.54 -8.79
CA ASP A 105 0.19 -13.27 -8.18
C ASP A 105 -0.21 -13.97 -6.87
N TYR A 106 -1.12 -13.35 -6.10
CA TYR A 106 -1.56 -13.82 -4.77
C TYR A 106 -3.07 -13.69 -4.61
N PRO A 107 -3.88 -14.45 -5.38
CA PRO A 107 -5.35 -14.35 -5.34
C PRO A 107 -5.90 -14.60 -3.93
N GLU A 108 -5.25 -15.45 -3.15
CA GLU A 108 -5.66 -15.78 -1.78
C GLU A 108 -5.72 -14.56 -0.85
N LEU A 109 -4.91 -13.52 -1.08
CA LEU A 109 -4.94 -12.29 -0.27
C LEU A 109 -6.24 -11.50 -0.45
N PHE A 110 -6.93 -11.70 -1.58
CA PHE A 110 -8.16 -10.98 -1.92
C PHE A 110 -9.41 -11.82 -1.62
N ASP A 111 -9.33 -13.15 -1.70
CA ASP A 111 -10.43 -14.06 -1.42
C ASP A 111 -10.89 -13.98 0.05
N ASP A 112 -9.94 -13.94 0.99
CA ASP A 112 -10.24 -13.79 2.42
C ASP A 112 -10.93 -12.45 2.71
N THR A 113 -10.51 -11.39 2.05
CA THR A 113 -11.12 -10.06 2.20
C THR A 113 -12.55 -10.05 1.66
N ALA A 114 -12.80 -10.68 0.52
CA ALA A 114 -14.14 -10.80 -0.07
C ALA A 114 -15.09 -11.60 0.84
N SER A 115 -14.58 -12.68 1.45
CA SER A 115 -15.36 -13.51 2.38
C SER A 115 -15.71 -12.76 3.67
N MET A 116 -14.79 -11.96 4.22
CA MET A 116 -15.03 -11.09 5.39
C MET A 116 -16.12 -10.05 5.10
N VAL A 117 -16.05 -9.37 3.95
CA VAL A 117 -17.05 -8.36 3.55
C VAL A 117 -18.44 -9.00 3.37
N THR A 118 -18.50 -10.20 2.79
CA THR A 118 -19.76 -10.93 2.61
C THR A 118 -20.34 -11.37 3.95
N GLY A 119 -19.51 -11.86 4.87
CA GLY A 119 -19.91 -12.20 6.23
C GLY A 119 -20.45 -11.00 7.01
N PHE A 120 -19.79 -9.84 6.90
CA PHE A 120 -20.22 -8.60 7.55
C PHE A 120 -21.58 -8.10 7.03
N ARG A 121 -21.82 -8.17 5.72
CA ARG A 121 -23.10 -7.80 5.09
C ARG A 121 -24.23 -8.71 5.56
N ARG A 122 -23.97 -10.00 5.73
CA ARG A 122 -24.93 -10.98 6.23
C ARG A 122 -25.36 -10.66 7.67
N LEU A 123 -24.41 -10.37 8.55
CA LEU A 123 -24.68 -9.98 9.94
C LEU A 123 -25.44 -8.65 10.07
N GLN A 124 -25.25 -7.71 9.16
CA GLN A 124 -26.01 -6.46 9.13
C GLN A 124 -27.43 -6.64 8.57
N GLY A 125 -27.63 -7.58 7.64
CA GLY A 125 -28.93 -7.93 7.09
C GLY A 125 -29.85 -8.61 8.12
N GLU A 126 -29.29 -9.45 8.98
CA GLU A 126 -30.04 -10.15 10.05
C GLU A 126 -30.45 -9.24 11.21
N LYS A 127 -29.81 -8.06 11.38
CA LYS A 127 -30.16 -7.08 12.41
C LYS A 127 -31.34 -6.15 12.06
N LYS A 128 -31.95 -6.33 10.89
CA LYS A 128 -33.05 -5.50 10.39
C LYS A 128 -34.37 -6.24 10.38
N MET A 129 -34.72 -6.93 11.48
CA MET A 129 -36.11 -7.29 11.76
C MET A 129 -36.43 -7.02 13.23
N PRO A 130 -37.50 -6.23 13.51
CA PRO A 130 -38.01 -5.97 14.86
C PRO A 130 -38.69 -7.20 15.42
#